data_8c73881c3827488eba3e57f3db2782c8
#
_entry.id   8c73881c3827488eba3e57f3db2782c8
#
_cell.length_a   1.000
_cell.length_b   1.000
_cell.length_c   1.000
_cell.angle_alpha   90.00
_cell.angle_beta   90.00
_cell.angle_gamma   90.00
#
_symmetry.space_group_name_H-M   'P 1'
#
loop_
_entity.id
_entity.type
_entity.pdbx_description
1 polymer ?
#
loop_
_entity_poly.entity_id
_entity_poly.type
_entity_poly.pdbx_seq_one_letter_code
_entity_poly.pdbx_strand_id
1 'polypeptide(L)'
;MRFVIQRVTEASVTIDGEISGKIGKGYLVLIGVADTDTKEIADKMIRKMIGLRIFEDEQGKTNLSLAEVDGGLLLVSQFTLYANCKRGNRPSFIEAGKPDMANEMYEYIIEKCRESVDEVQTGEFGADMKVQLLNDGPFTILLDSDQL
;
A
#
# COMPACT_ATOMS: atom_id res chain seq x y z
N MET A 1 11.66 -2.01 2.31
CA MET A 1 10.34 -1.68 1.78
C MET A 1 9.31 -1.78 2.89
N ARG A 2 8.39 -0.84 2.95
CA ARG A 2 7.32 -0.81 3.94
C ARG A 2 5.98 -0.64 3.27
N PHE A 3 5.01 -1.48 3.63
CA PHE A 3 3.61 -1.33 3.24
C PHE A 3 2.79 -1.10 4.49
N VAL A 4 2.00 -0.03 4.49
CA VAL A 4 0.94 0.14 5.49
C VAL A 4 -0.36 -0.24 4.83
N ILE A 5 -0.93 -1.35 5.28
CA ILE A 5 -2.12 -1.97 4.69
C ILE A 5 -3.31 -1.68 5.59
N GLN A 6 -4.32 -1.04 5.04
CA GLN A 6 -5.57 -0.77 5.76
C GLN A 6 -6.71 -1.48 5.07
N ARG A 7 -7.40 -2.33 5.80
CA ARG A 7 -8.61 -2.99 5.31
C ARG A 7 -9.72 -1.95 5.24
N VAL A 8 -10.38 -1.84 4.07
CA VAL A 8 -11.36 -0.80 3.82
C VAL A 8 -12.66 -1.36 3.25
N THR A 9 -13.76 -0.64 3.48
CA THR A 9 -15.02 -0.85 2.74
C THR A 9 -15.06 0.01 1.50
N GLU A 10 -14.35 1.14 1.50
CA GLU A 10 -14.14 2.02 0.36
C GLU A 10 -12.91 2.89 0.59
N ALA A 11 -12.25 3.28 -0.50
CA ALA A 11 -11.16 4.24 -0.47
C ALA A 11 -11.04 4.93 -1.83
N SER A 12 -10.51 6.16 -1.81
CA SER A 12 -10.29 6.92 -3.05
C SER A 12 -9.10 7.87 -2.92
N VAL A 13 -8.53 8.21 -4.07
CA VAL A 13 -7.50 9.24 -4.20
C VAL A 13 -8.01 10.33 -5.12
N THR A 14 -7.95 11.57 -4.65
CA THR A 14 -8.31 12.75 -5.45
C THR A 14 -7.06 13.59 -5.69
N ILE A 15 -6.84 13.98 -6.95
CA ILE A 15 -5.74 14.84 -7.39
C ILE A 15 -6.36 15.99 -8.18
N ASP A 16 -6.05 17.23 -7.78
CA ASP A 16 -6.59 18.44 -8.43
C ASP A 16 -8.11 18.41 -8.60
N GLY A 17 -8.80 17.93 -7.57
CA GLY A 17 -10.27 17.87 -7.54
C GLY A 17 -10.91 16.71 -8.31
N GLU A 18 -10.10 15.85 -8.94
CA GLU A 18 -10.59 14.68 -9.69
C GLU A 18 -10.15 13.37 -9.06
N ILE A 19 -11.04 12.38 -9.09
CA ILE A 19 -10.72 11.05 -8.57
C ILE A 19 -9.75 10.35 -9.53
N SER A 20 -8.55 10.03 -9.02
CA SER A 20 -7.52 9.28 -9.72
C SER A 20 -7.72 7.77 -9.61
N GLY A 21 -8.17 7.31 -8.45
CA GLY A 21 -8.41 5.90 -8.19
C GLY A 21 -9.45 5.73 -7.10
N LYS A 22 -10.22 4.64 -7.18
CA LYS A 22 -11.27 4.34 -6.21
C LYS A 22 -11.52 2.85 -6.16
N ILE A 23 -11.70 2.32 -4.96
CA ILE A 23 -12.07 0.92 -4.74
C ILE A 23 -13.22 0.83 -3.73
N GLY A 24 -13.94 -0.28 -3.76
CA GLY A 24 -14.84 -0.69 -2.68
C GLY A 24 -14.07 -1.47 -1.63
N LYS A 25 -14.57 -2.67 -1.30
CA LYS A 25 -13.93 -3.56 -0.33
C LYS A 25 -12.54 -3.98 -0.80
N GLY A 26 -11.58 -3.91 0.10
CA GLY A 26 -10.20 -4.31 -0.21
C GLY A 26 -9.20 -3.67 0.71
N TYR A 27 -8.03 -3.31 0.14
CA TYR A 27 -6.95 -2.64 0.87
C TYR A 27 -6.62 -1.29 0.27
N LEU A 28 -6.48 -0.28 1.13
CA LEU A 28 -5.65 0.88 0.83
C LEU A 28 -4.24 0.54 1.31
N VAL A 29 -3.24 0.69 0.44
CA VAL A 29 -1.85 0.37 0.75
C VAL A 29 -0.97 1.60 0.52
N LEU A 30 -0.32 2.06 1.58
CA LEU A 30 0.72 3.08 1.49
C LEU A 30 2.06 2.36 1.29
N ILE A 31 2.82 2.76 0.28
CA ILE A 31 4.05 2.07 -0.14
C ILE A 31 5.25 2.98 0.04
N GLY A 32 6.17 2.58 0.92
CA GLY A 32 7.46 3.23 1.11
C GLY A 32 8.59 2.39 0.53
N VAL A 33 9.47 3.02 -0.26
CA VAL A 33 10.60 2.38 -0.91
C VAL A 33 11.89 2.98 -0.37
N ALA A 34 12.88 2.13 -0.06
CA ALA A 34 14.23 2.53 0.31
C ALA A 34 15.20 2.24 -0.85
N ASP A 35 16.34 2.94 -0.88
CA ASP A 35 17.35 2.77 -1.94
C ASP A 35 17.88 1.33 -2.06
N THR A 36 17.82 0.57 -0.98
CA THR A 36 18.31 -0.82 -0.94
C THR A 36 17.27 -1.83 -1.42
N ASP A 37 16.07 -1.40 -1.77
CA ASP A 37 15.01 -2.32 -2.19
C ASP A 37 15.26 -2.85 -3.61
N THR A 38 14.90 -4.12 -3.80
CA THR A 38 15.05 -4.84 -5.07
C THR A 38 13.70 -5.38 -5.52
N LYS A 39 13.63 -5.83 -6.77
CA LYS A 39 12.43 -6.47 -7.31
C LYS A 39 12.09 -7.75 -6.54
N GLU A 40 13.08 -8.50 -6.09
CA GLU A 40 12.91 -9.70 -5.28
C GLU A 40 12.25 -9.38 -3.94
N ILE A 41 12.65 -8.27 -3.31
CA ILE A 41 12.02 -7.78 -2.08
C ILE A 41 10.57 -7.40 -2.37
N ALA A 42 10.32 -6.68 -3.46
CA ALA A 42 8.96 -6.28 -3.85
C ALA A 42 8.08 -7.52 -4.09
N ASP A 43 8.58 -8.52 -4.80
CA ASP A 43 7.83 -9.77 -5.05
C ASP A 43 7.43 -10.45 -3.75
N LYS A 44 8.33 -10.52 -2.79
CA LYS A 44 8.07 -11.11 -1.48
C LYS A 44 7.01 -10.32 -0.72
N MET A 45 7.11 -9.00 -0.74
CA MET A 45 6.14 -8.10 -0.08
C MET A 45 4.75 -8.25 -0.70
N ILE A 46 4.67 -8.29 -2.03
CA ILE A 46 3.42 -8.43 -2.76
C ILE A 46 2.74 -9.77 -2.44
N ARG A 47 3.51 -10.87 -2.50
CA ARG A 47 2.96 -12.20 -2.16
C ARG A 47 2.42 -12.23 -0.74
N LYS A 48 3.14 -11.65 0.21
CA LYS A 48 2.70 -11.59 1.61
C LYS A 48 1.42 -10.77 1.73
N MET A 49 1.37 -9.59 1.13
CA MET A 49 0.21 -8.70 1.19
C MET A 49 -1.05 -9.37 0.61
N ILE A 50 -0.94 -9.92 -0.59
CA ILE A 50 -2.09 -10.57 -1.26
C ILE A 50 -2.54 -11.82 -0.52
N GLY A 51 -1.62 -12.54 0.11
CA GLY A 51 -1.91 -13.76 0.84
C GLY A 51 -2.41 -13.56 2.26
N LEU A 52 -2.42 -12.34 2.79
CA LEU A 52 -2.93 -12.09 4.14
C LEU A 52 -4.40 -12.49 4.25
N ARG A 53 -4.73 -13.18 5.34
CA ARG A 53 -6.09 -13.68 5.60
C ARG A 53 -6.71 -12.81 6.69
N ILE A 54 -7.10 -11.60 6.33
CA ILE A 54 -7.57 -10.58 7.28
C ILE A 54 -9.01 -10.11 7.04
N PHE A 55 -9.74 -10.75 6.16
CA PHE A 55 -11.18 -10.52 6.03
C PHE A 55 -11.97 -11.54 6.85
N GLU A 56 -13.11 -11.10 7.37
CA GLU A 56 -13.94 -11.96 8.19
C GLU A 56 -14.66 -13.03 7.35
N ASP A 57 -14.71 -14.25 7.88
CA ASP A 57 -15.52 -15.34 7.32
C ASP A 57 -16.97 -15.28 7.84
N GLU A 58 -17.78 -16.26 7.47
CA GLU A 58 -19.20 -16.35 7.86
C GLU A 58 -19.39 -16.43 9.38
N GLN A 59 -18.36 -16.84 10.10
CA GLN A 59 -18.38 -16.96 11.57
C GLN A 59 -17.81 -15.72 12.27
N GLY A 60 -17.50 -14.68 11.50
CA GLY A 60 -16.91 -13.44 12.03
C GLY A 60 -15.45 -13.55 12.40
N LYS A 61 -14.76 -14.62 11.95
CA LYS A 61 -13.33 -14.81 12.24
C LYS A 61 -12.47 -14.25 11.12
N THR A 62 -11.36 -13.62 11.49
CA THR A 62 -10.34 -13.16 10.57
C THR A 62 -9.69 -14.35 9.89
N ASN A 63 -10.04 -14.60 8.64
CA ASN A 63 -9.69 -15.85 7.96
C ASN A 63 -9.56 -15.77 6.44
N LEU A 64 -10.29 -14.89 5.78
CA LEU A 64 -10.36 -14.87 4.32
C LEU A 64 -9.29 -13.94 3.71
N SER A 65 -8.75 -14.36 2.56
CA SER A 65 -7.78 -13.57 1.79
C SER A 65 -8.49 -12.55 0.90
N LEU A 66 -7.69 -11.67 0.30
CA LEU A 66 -8.18 -10.66 -0.66
C LEU A 66 -8.93 -11.33 -1.83
N ALA A 67 -8.39 -12.43 -2.37
CA ALA A 67 -9.01 -13.15 -3.48
C ALA A 67 -10.37 -13.76 -3.11
N GLU A 68 -10.47 -14.31 -1.90
CA GLU A 68 -11.70 -14.95 -1.43
C GLU A 68 -12.85 -13.97 -1.26
N VAL A 69 -12.57 -12.71 -1.05
CA VAL A 69 -13.59 -11.64 -0.94
C VAL A 69 -13.70 -10.80 -2.19
N ASP A 70 -12.96 -11.14 -3.24
CA ASP A 70 -12.88 -10.37 -4.49
C ASP A 70 -12.55 -8.89 -4.23
N GLY A 71 -11.60 -8.67 -3.33
CA GLY A 71 -11.21 -7.33 -2.92
C GLY A 71 -10.30 -6.62 -3.91
N GLY A 72 -10.38 -5.29 -3.93
CA GLY A 72 -9.51 -4.44 -4.74
C GLY A 72 -8.31 -3.92 -3.97
N LEU A 73 -7.36 -3.35 -4.70
CA LEU A 73 -6.20 -2.64 -4.16
C LEU A 73 -6.20 -1.19 -4.61
N LEU A 74 -5.94 -0.29 -3.68
CA LEU A 74 -5.63 1.11 -4.00
C LEU A 74 -4.22 1.37 -3.49
N LEU A 75 -3.27 1.48 -4.42
CA LEU A 75 -1.84 1.58 -4.13
C LEU A 75 -1.37 3.02 -4.20
N VAL A 76 -0.83 3.54 -3.11
CA VAL A 76 -0.40 4.94 -2.98
C VAL A 76 1.05 4.99 -2.53
N SER A 77 1.89 5.69 -3.29
CA SER A 77 3.28 5.91 -2.91
C SER A 77 3.37 6.85 -1.71
N GLN A 78 4.18 6.50 -0.72
CA GLN A 78 4.32 7.27 0.53
C GLN A 78 5.77 7.20 1.05
N PHE A 79 6.64 8.09 0.55
CA PHE A 79 8.04 8.10 0.98
C PHE A 79 8.22 8.42 2.46
N THR A 80 7.26 9.12 3.06
CA THR A 80 7.32 9.50 4.48
C THR A 80 7.28 8.32 5.44
N LEU A 81 7.01 7.10 4.95
CA LEU A 81 7.15 5.88 5.75
C LEU A 81 8.61 5.64 6.17
N TYR A 82 9.57 6.28 5.50
CA TYR A 82 10.98 6.26 5.84
C TYR A 82 11.43 7.53 6.56
N ALA A 83 10.51 8.23 7.22
CA ALA A 83 10.86 9.37 8.06
C ALA A 83 11.71 8.94 9.25
N ASN A 84 12.79 9.67 9.50
CA ASN A 84 13.60 9.53 10.70
C ASN A 84 13.30 10.72 11.63
N CYS A 85 12.71 10.44 12.77
CA CYS A 85 12.28 11.44 13.74
C CYS A 85 13.14 11.44 15.01
N LYS A 86 14.35 10.90 14.95
CA LYS A 86 15.23 10.76 16.13
C LYS A 86 15.74 12.11 16.65
N ARG A 87 15.87 13.11 15.79
CA ARG A 87 16.43 14.41 16.16
C ARG A 87 15.42 15.54 15.94
N GLY A 88 15.02 16.18 17.03
CA GLY A 88 14.10 17.31 16.97
C GLY A 88 12.74 16.96 16.36
N ASN A 89 12.01 17.99 15.95
CA ASN A 89 10.65 17.85 15.46
C ASN A 89 10.53 17.91 13.93
N ARG A 90 11.64 18.09 13.23
CA ARG A 90 11.66 18.07 11.76
C ARG A 90 12.13 16.71 11.27
N PRO A 91 11.24 15.92 10.64
CA PRO A 91 11.63 14.59 10.15
C PRO A 91 12.71 14.70 9.07
N SER A 92 13.63 13.73 9.05
CA SER A 92 14.57 13.54 7.96
C SER A 92 14.06 12.42 7.05
N PHE A 93 14.21 12.58 5.73
CA PHE A 93 13.77 11.60 4.73
C PHE A 93 14.93 11.00 3.93
N ILE A 94 16.16 11.09 4.44
CA ILE A 94 17.35 10.59 3.74
C ILE A 94 17.35 9.07 3.58
N GLU A 95 16.56 8.35 4.40
CA GLU A 95 16.42 6.90 4.29
C GLU A 95 15.43 6.47 3.21
N ALA A 96 14.62 7.39 2.69
CA ALA A 96 13.70 7.11 1.59
C ALA A 96 14.48 6.94 0.29
N GLY A 97 14.00 6.06 -0.58
CA GLY A 97 14.57 5.87 -1.92
C GLY A 97 14.51 7.14 -2.75
N LYS A 98 15.49 7.32 -3.63
CA LYS A 98 15.52 8.45 -4.56
C LYS A 98 14.27 8.42 -5.45
N PRO A 99 13.70 9.58 -5.82
CA PRO A 99 12.43 9.65 -6.53
C PRO A 99 12.35 8.78 -7.79
N ASP A 100 13.37 8.80 -8.65
CA ASP A 100 13.33 8.05 -9.90
C ASP A 100 13.28 6.52 -9.65
N MET A 101 14.14 6.04 -8.77
CA MET A 101 14.20 4.63 -8.39
C MET A 101 12.92 4.21 -7.66
N ALA A 102 12.43 5.05 -6.76
CA ALA A 102 11.21 4.76 -6.01
C ALA A 102 9.98 4.70 -6.92
N ASN A 103 9.90 5.60 -7.92
CA ASN A 103 8.83 5.57 -8.90
C ASN A 103 8.86 4.31 -9.76
N GLU A 104 10.05 3.92 -10.25
CA GLU A 104 10.21 2.66 -10.99
C GLU A 104 9.74 1.47 -10.18
N MET A 105 10.11 1.42 -8.90
CA MET A 105 9.70 0.33 -8.02
C MET A 105 8.18 0.35 -7.77
N TYR A 106 7.60 1.52 -7.58
CA TYR A 106 6.16 1.69 -7.43
C TYR A 106 5.40 1.17 -8.65
N GLU A 107 5.84 1.55 -9.86
CA GLU A 107 5.25 1.07 -11.12
C GLU A 107 5.39 -0.46 -11.25
N TYR A 108 6.54 -1.01 -10.86
CA TYR A 108 6.76 -2.46 -10.85
C TYR A 108 5.77 -3.17 -9.92
N ILE A 109 5.55 -2.63 -8.72
CA ILE A 109 4.60 -3.18 -7.75
C ILE A 109 3.18 -3.18 -8.33
N ILE A 110 2.77 -2.09 -8.97
CA ILE A 110 1.45 -1.98 -9.60
C ILE A 110 1.26 -3.09 -10.64
N GLU A 111 2.22 -3.23 -11.56
CA GLU A 111 2.14 -4.24 -12.63
C GLU A 111 2.09 -5.66 -12.08
N LYS A 112 2.89 -5.94 -11.05
CA LYS A 112 2.88 -7.25 -10.39
C LYS A 112 1.55 -7.54 -9.68
N CYS A 113 0.98 -6.56 -9.02
CA CYS A 113 -0.32 -6.73 -8.37
C CYS A 113 -1.43 -7.02 -9.40
N ARG A 114 -1.35 -6.38 -10.57
CA ARG A 114 -2.32 -6.60 -11.66
C ARG A 114 -2.30 -8.02 -12.22
N GLU A 115 -1.20 -8.75 -12.06
CA GLU A 115 -1.12 -10.16 -12.47
C GLU A 115 -2.02 -11.06 -11.62
N SER A 116 -2.32 -10.67 -10.38
CA SER A 116 -3.01 -11.51 -9.40
C SER A 116 -4.34 -10.93 -8.89
N VAL A 117 -4.57 -9.64 -9.06
CA VAL A 117 -5.74 -8.92 -8.54
C VAL A 117 -6.43 -8.20 -9.68
N ASP A 118 -7.73 -8.43 -9.85
CA ASP A 118 -8.49 -7.86 -10.97
C ASP A 118 -8.65 -6.34 -10.86
N GLU A 119 -8.90 -5.82 -9.67
CA GLU A 119 -9.07 -4.39 -9.45
C GLU A 119 -7.87 -3.81 -8.73
N VAL A 120 -6.99 -3.13 -9.47
CA VAL A 120 -5.85 -2.41 -8.93
C VAL A 120 -5.94 -0.96 -9.38
N GLN A 121 -6.19 -0.07 -8.43
CA GLN A 121 -6.28 1.37 -8.64
C GLN A 121 -5.07 2.05 -7.99
N THR A 122 -4.74 3.22 -8.47
CA THR A 122 -3.52 3.92 -8.03
C THR A 122 -3.76 5.42 -7.88
N GLY A 123 -2.87 6.07 -7.12
CA GLY A 123 -2.67 7.51 -7.22
C GLY A 123 -1.63 7.82 -8.30
N GLU A 124 -0.94 8.92 -8.14
CA GLU A 124 0.12 9.36 -9.04
C GLU A 124 1.36 9.68 -8.20
N PHE A 125 2.50 9.09 -8.56
CA PHE A 125 3.75 9.30 -7.83
C PHE A 125 4.13 10.78 -7.79
N GLY A 126 4.38 11.29 -6.58
CA GLY A 126 4.81 12.67 -6.38
C GLY A 126 3.72 13.73 -6.40
N ALA A 127 2.47 13.35 -6.69
CA ALA A 127 1.36 14.29 -6.68
C ALA A 127 0.88 14.62 -5.27
N ASP A 128 0.22 15.76 -5.11
CA ASP A 128 -0.55 16.05 -3.90
C ASP A 128 -1.86 15.26 -3.97
N MET A 129 -1.99 14.26 -3.14
CA MET A 129 -3.11 13.33 -3.15
C MET A 129 -3.96 13.50 -1.90
N LYS A 130 -5.27 13.65 -2.09
CA LYS A 130 -6.24 13.60 -1.00
C LYS A 130 -6.75 12.17 -0.91
N VAL A 131 -6.32 11.44 0.11
CA VAL A 131 -6.65 10.03 0.28
C VAL A 131 -7.76 9.89 1.29
N GLN A 132 -8.88 9.35 0.86
CA GLN A 132 -10.07 9.15 1.70
C GLN A 132 -10.32 7.65 1.81
N LEU A 133 -10.63 7.18 3.01
CA LEU A 133 -10.87 5.76 3.26
C LEU A 133 -11.80 5.56 4.44
N LEU A 134 -12.49 4.43 4.45
CA LEU A 134 -13.19 3.93 5.61
C LEU A 134 -12.47 2.67 6.08
N ASN A 135 -11.65 2.82 7.13
CA ASN A 135 -10.92 1.69 7.72
C ASN A 135 -11.91 0.79 8.46
N ASP A 136 -11.98 -0.45 8.00
CA ASP A 136 -12.95 -1.42 8.49
C ASP A 136 -12.37 -2.25 9.63
N GLY A 137 -12.79 -1.91 10.84
CA GLY A 137 -12.39 -2.67 12.03
C GLY A 137 -12.10 -1.86 13.29
N PRO A 138 -11.18 -0.89 13.38
CA PRO A 138 -10.12 -0.61 12.43
C PRO A 138 -9.16 -1.80 12.27
N PHE A 139 -8.54 -1.90 11.10
CA PHE A 139 -7.61 -2.99 10.80
C PHE A 139 -6.48 -2.45 9.94
N THR A 140 -5.30 -2.35 10.52
CA THR A 140 -4.11 -1.76 9.89
C THR A 140 -2.91 -2.63 10.18
N ILE A 141 -2.17 -3.02 9.15
CA ILE A 141 -0.97 -3.85 9.26
C ILE A 141 0.20 -3.13 8.63
N LEU A 142 1.31 -3.11 9.33
CA LEU A 142 2.60 -2.68 8.78
C LEU A 142 3.40 -3.92 8.37
N LEU A 143 3.70 -4.04 7.08
CA LEU A 143 4.68 -5.00 6.58
C LEU A 143 6.00 -4.27 6.35
N ASP A 144 7.07 -4.80 6.94
CA ASP A 144 8.41 -4.30 6.73
C ASP A 144 9.27 -5.45 6.18
N SER A 145 9.91 -5.23 5.03
CA SER A 145 10.72 -6.26 4.38
C SER A 145 11.86 -6.77 5.25
N ASP A 146 12.34 -5.93 6.18
CA ASP A 146 13.41 -6.32 7.11
C ASP A 146 12.93 -7.35 8.15
N GLN A 147 11.64 -7.55 8.27
CA GLN A 147 11.02 -8.48 9.22
C GLN A 147 10.40 -9.70 8.57
N LEU A 148 10.61 -9.90 7.27
CA LEU A 148 10.05 -11.02 6.53
C LEU A 148 11.10 -12.08 6.19
#